data_ca13d33fd42250af1d95f8a4324ae4a4
#
_entry.id   ca13d33fd42250af1d95f8a4324ae4a4
#
_cell.length_a   1.000
_cell.length_b   1.000
_cell.length_c   1.000
_cell.angle_alpha   90.00
_cell.angle_beta   90.00
_cell.angle_gamma   90.00
#
_symmetry.space_group_name_H-M   'P 1'
#
loop_
_entity.id
_entity.type
_entity.pdbx_description
1 polymer ?
#
loop_
_entity_poly.entity_id
_entity_poly.type
_entity_poly.pdbx_seq_one_letter_code
_entity_poly.pdbx_strand_id
1 'polypeptide(L)'
;MKEKVLSIPTPFGAPLDLYKNTWGKTGDTLSIVSGLQGDHLNGMYLNSRLSQFLDSVVEGIDPNYTLKGRVVSFPVANLNAIQSGSKLWPYDGLDMDLAFPGNPQGETTEALASAIYTHTADSYWGFILQSAPPHYEDAPHLLTLKVDGRIKNLCRDLQIETARKINES
;
A
#
# COMPACT_ATOMS: atom_id res chain seq x y z
N MET A 1 4.25 15.43 -0.13
CA MET A 1 5.70 15.49 0.22
C MET A 1 6.26 14.07 0.22
N LYS A 2 7.37 13.84 -0.49
CA LYS A 2 8.06 12.52 -0.55
C LYS A 2 9.14 12.47 0.54
N GLU A 3 9.21 11.37 1.29
CA GLU A 3 10.16 11.15 2.38
C GLU A 3 10.74 9.74 2.31
N LYS A 4 12.07 9.62 2.50
CA LYS A 4 12.74 8.34 2.66
C LYS A 4 12.63 7.90 4.13
N VAL A 5 12.01 6.75 4.39
CA VAL A 5 11.73 6.24 5.73
C VAL A 5 12.67 5.13 6.17
N LEU A 6 13.27 4.42 5.19
CA LEU A 6 14.23 3.36 5.46
C LEU A 6 15.26 3.33 4.33
N SER A 7 16.50 3.00 4.65
CA SER A 7 17.57 2.75 3.69
C SER A 7 18.38 1.54 4.17
N ILE A 8 18.36 0.46 3.40
CA ILE A 8 19.07 -0.78 3.72
C ILE A 8 20.29 -0.88 2.79
N PRO A 9 21.51 -0.94 3.33
CA PRO A 9 22.71 -1.17 2.51
C PRO A 9 22.62 -2.50 1.76
N THR A 10 23.02 -2.50 0.49
CA THR A 10 23.16 -3.73 -0.29
C THR A 10 24.64 -4.03 -0.49
N PRO A 11 25.05 -5.31 -0.56
CA PRO A 11 26.45 -5.68 -0.76
C PRO A 11 27.03 -5.15 -2.08
N PHE A 12 26.19 -5.00 -3.09
CA PHE A 12 26.58 -4.55 -4.42
C PHE A 12 25.49 -3.63 -4.97
N GLY A 13 25.83 -2.36 -5.22
CA GLY A 13 24.95 -1.40 -5.85
C GLY A 13 24.37 -0.34 -4.90
N ALA A 14 23.26 0.26 -5.35
CA ALA A 14 22.57 1.30 -4.57
C ALA A 14 21.83 0.69 -3.37
N PRO A 15 21.69 1.43 -2.26
CA PRO A 15 20.91 0.98 -1.12
C PRO A 15 19.44 0.78 -1.51
N LEU A 16 18.78 -0.14 -0.84
CA LEU A 16 17.34 -0.33 -0.94
C LEU A 16 16.66 0.77 -0.10
N ASP A 17 16.05 1.72 -0.77
CA ASP A 17 15.37 2.84 -0.14
C ASP A 17 13.86 2.65 -0.18
N LEU A 18 13.22 2.76 0.97
CA LEU A 18 11.76 2.80 1.11
C LEU A 18 11.30 4.25 1.21
N TYR A 19 10.35 4.63 0.37
CA TYR A 19 9.77 5.97 0.36
C TYR A 19 8.30 5.95 0.69
N LYS A 20 7.86 6.98 1.42
CA LYS A 20 6.45 7.31 1.57
C LYS A 20 6.13 8.68 0.98
N ASN A 21 4.91 8.85 0.53
CA ASN A 21 4.34 10.14 0.18
C ASN A 21 3.31 10.55 1.24
N THR A 22 3.23 11.84 1.54
CA THR A 22 2.25 12.38 2.51
C THR A 22 1.58 13.62 1.95
N TRP A 23 0.24 13.66 2.05
CA TRP A 23 -0.62 14.81 1.73
C TRP A 23 -1.48 15.15 2.94
N GLY A 24 -1.79 16.43 3.11
CA GLY A 24 -2.49 16.93 4.29
C GLY A 24 -1.61 16.97 5.55
N LYS A 25 -2.10 17.59 6.61
CA LYS A 25 -1.33 17.79 7.86
C LYS A 25 -2.04 17.26 9.09
N THR A 26 -3.36 17.35 9.15
CA THR A 26 -4.18 17.09 10.33
C THR A 26 -5.44 16.32 9.97
N GLY A 27 -6.08 15.72 10.97
CA GLY A 27 -7.30 14.95 10.82
C GLY A 27 -7.04 13.45 10.70
N ASP A 28 -8.10 12.71 10.36
CA ASP A 28 -8.04 11.26 10.19
C ASP A 28 -7.05 10.88 9.09
N THR A 29 -6.27 9.85 9.34
CA THR A 29 -5.25 9.38 8.40
C THR A 29 -5.79 8.21 7.60
N LEU A 30 -5.63 8.28 6.28
CA LEU A 30 -5.79 7.18 5.34
C LEU A 30 -4.39 6.69 4.94
N SER A 31 -4.11 5.40 5.15
CA SER A 31 -2.91 4.76 4.65
C SER A 31 -3.20 3.94 3.40
N ILE A 32 -2.32 4.04 2.41
CA ILE A 32 -2.39 3.30 1.15
C ILE A 32 -1.05 2.63 0.90
N VAL A 33 -1.06 1.30 0.77
CA VAL A 33 0.15 0.52 0.49
C VAL A 33 -0.04 -0.26 -0.81
N SER A 34 0.98 -0.32 -1.65
CA SER A 34 1.00 -1.11 -2.87
C SER A 34 2.38 -1.69 -3.15
N GLY A 35 2.46 -2.66 -4.05
CA GLY A 35 3.72 -3.30 -4.41
C GLY A 35 4.33 -4.13 -3.28
N LEU A 36 3.51 -4.85 -2.50
CA LEU A 36 3.97 -5.82 -1.52
C LEU A 36 4.56 -7.06 -2.20
N GLN A 37 3.97 -7.46 -3.31
CA GLN A 37 4.36 -8.61 -4.14
C GLN A 37 4.78 -8.13 -5.52
N GLY A 38 5.79 -8.77 -6.11
CA GLY A 38 6.41 -8.30 -7.35
C GLY A 38 5.62 -8.60 -8.62
N ASP A 39 4.66 -9.49 -8.56
CA ASP A 39 3.75 -9.87 -9.65
C ASP A 39 2.43 -9.07 -9.65
N HIS A 40 2.20 -8.20 -8.65
CA HIS A 40 0.96 -7.41 -8.49
C HIS A 40 1.16 -5.93 -8.83
N LEU A 41 1.35 -5.61 -10.12
CA LEU A 41 1.70 -4.25 -10.57
C LEU A 41 0.51 -3.27 -10.65
N ASN A 42 -0.73 -3.75 -10.81
CA ASN A 42 -1.90 -2.88 -10.98
C ASN A 42 -2.14 -1.98 -9.76
N GLY A 43 -1.88 -2.49 -8.54
CA GLY A 43 -2.00 -1.70 -7.32
C GLY A 43 -1.03 -0.51 -7.31
N MET A 44 0.19 -0.69 -7.82
CA MET A 44 1.17 0.41 -7.94
C MET A 44 0.74 1.45 -8.98
N TYR A 45 0.19 1.00 -10.12
CA TYR A 45 -0.36 1.91 -11.12
C TYR A 45 -1.50 2.75 -10.54
N LEU A 46 -2.44 2.13 -9.85
CA LEU A 46 -3.53 2.83 -9.18
C LEU A 46 -3.02 3.83 -8.13
N ASN A 47 -2.04 3.41 -7.31
CA ASN A 47 -1.43 4.31 -6.32
C ASN A 47 -0.73 5.51 -6.96
N SER A 48 -0.07 5.30 -8.10
CA SER A 48 0.53 6.40 -8.88
C SER A 48 -0.52 7.39 -9.38
N ARG A 49 -1.67 6.91 -9.89
CA ARG A 49 -2.78 7.76 -10.34
C ARG A 49 -3.42 8.54 -9.18
N LEU A 50 -3.61 7.88 -8.03
CA LEU A 50 -4.09 8.54 -6.81
C LEU A 50 -3.11 9.60 -6.31
N SER A 51 -1.81 9.34 -6.38
CA SER A 51 -0.78 10.32 -6.00
C SER A 51 -0.86 11.58 -6.86
N GLN A 52 -0.98 11.43 -8.17
CA GLN A 52 -1.14 12.56 -9.11
C GLN A 52 -2.43 13.36 -8.81
N PHE A 53 -3.52 12.67 -8.53
CA PHE A 53 -4.77 13.31 -8.14
C PHE A 53 -4.63 14.08 -6.82
N LEU A 54 -4.01 13.48 -5.79
CA LEU A 54 -3.79 14.14 -4.51
C LEU A 54 -2.85 15.35 -4.63
N ASP A 55 -1.83 15.28 -5.49
CA ASP A 55 -0.99 16.43 -5.80
C ASP A 55 -1.82 17.56 -6.41
N SER A 56 -2.66 17.28 -7.40
CA SER A 56 -3.52 18.30 -8.03
C SER A 56 -4.51 18.95 -7.04
N VAL A 57 -5.04 18.18 -6.10
CA VAL A 57 -5.94 18.68 -5.05
C VAL A 57 -5.20 19.59 -4.07
N VAL A 58 -4.02 19.18 -3.62
CA VAL A 58 -3.23 19.96 -2.65
C VAL A 58 -2.64 21.22 -3.26
N GLU A 59 -2.30 21.19 -4.54
CA GLU A 59 -1.82 22.34 -5.31
C GLU A 59 -2.94 23.28 -5.76
N GLY A 60 -4.20 22.91 -5.52
CA GLY A 60 -5.37 23.72 -5.89
C GLY A 60 -5.65 23.76 -7.40
N ILE A 61 -5.11 22.80 -8.16
CA ILE A 61 -5.35 22.68 -9.61
C ILE A 61 -6.77 22.21 -9.87
N ASP A 62 -7.30 21.30 -9.03
CA ASP A 62 -8.68 20.86 -9.10
C ASP A 62 -9.52 21.51 -7.97
N PRO A 63 -10.29 22.57 -8.28
CA PRO A 63 -11.06 23.31 -7.28
C PRO A 63 -12.29 22.55 -6.77
N ASN A 64 -12.67 21.43 -7.39
CA ASN A 64 -13.84 20.66 -6.99
C ASN A 64 -13.57 19.81 -5.74
N TYR A 65 -12.29 19.63 -5.37
CA TYR A 65 -11.89 18.77 -4.26
C TYR A 65 -11.08 19.53 -3.22
N THR A 66 -11.24 19.11 -1.97
CA THR A 66 -10.46 19.61 -0.84
C THR A 66 -10.08 18.44 0.06
N LEU A 67 -8.79 18.30 0.37
CA LEU A 67 -8.31 17.29 1.29
C LEU A 67 -8.54 17.76 2.73
N LYS A 68 -9.44 17.08 3.47
CA LYS A 68 -9.76 17.40 4.87
C LYS A 68 -8.93 16.62 5.89
N GLY A 69 -8.37 15.49 5.49
CA GLY A 69 -7.59 14.59 6.34
C GLY A 69 -6.12 14.54 5.92
N ARG A 70 -5.46 13.49 6.34
CA ARG A 70 -4.09 13.15 5.99
C ARG A 70 -4.08 11.85 5.17
N VAL A 71 -3.28 11.81 4.10
CA VAL A 71 -3.03 10.58 3.35
C VAL A 71 -1.54 10.24 3.44
N VAL A 72 -1.24 8.99 3.78
CA VAL A 72 0.10 8.41 3.78
C VAL A 72 0.12 7.28 2.76
N SER A 73 1.05 7.30 1.83
CA SER A 73 1.12 6.29 0.78
C SER A 73 2.52 5.71 0.65
N PHE A 74 2.58 4.37 0.56
CA PHE A 74 3.75 3.60 0.17
C PHE A 74 3.50 3.03 -1.23
N PRO A 75 3.95 3.71 -2.30
CA PRO A 75 3.62 3.30 -3.67
C PRO A 75 4.36 2.03 -4.11
N VAL A 76 5.52 1.75 -3.52
CA VAL A 76 6.37 0.59 -3.79
C VAL A 76 6.91 0.07 -2.45
N ALA A 77 6.26 -0.96 -1.91
CA ALA A 77 6.62 -1.50 -0.60
C ALA A 77 7.81 -2.47 -0.68
N ASN A 78 7.86 -3.34 -1.69
CA ASN A 78 8.89 -4.36 -1.88
C ASN A 78 9.54 -4.23 -3.27
N LEU A 79 10.47 -3.28 -3.40
CA LEU A 79 11.17 -3.03 -4.67
C LEU A 79 11.91 -4.26 -5.19
N ASN A 80 12.47 -5.07 -4.29
CA ASN A 80 13.25 -6.24 -4.67
C ASN A 80 12.38 -7.35 -5.28
N ALA A 81 11.21 -7.64 -4.71
CA ALA A 81 10.26 -8.58 -5.29
C ALA A 81 9.78 -8.09 -6.66
N ILE A 82 9.51 -6.77 -6.80
CA ILE A 82 9.09 -6.16 -8.07
C ILE A 82 10.18 -6.28 -9.13
N GLN A 83 11.43 -6.00 -8.80
CA GLN A 83 12.56 -6.13 -9.74
C GLN A 83 12.79 -7.56 -10.19
N SER A 84 12.50 -8.54 -9.33
CA SER A 84 12.58 -9.97 -9.68
C SER A 84 11.33 -10.49 -10.40
N GLY A 85 10.25 -9.71 -10.45
CA GLY A 85 8.97 -10.11 -11.05
C GLY A 85 8.33 -11.32 -10.36
N SER A 86 8.63 -11.54 -9.08
CA SER A 86 8.16 -12.68 -8.31
C SER A 86 7.34 -12.25 -7.11
N LYS A 87 6.45 -13.14 -6.64
CA LYS A 87 5.64 -12.89 -5.45
C LYS A 87 6.53 -12.55 -4.25
N LEU A 88 7.57 -13.33 -4.04
CA LEU A 88 8.53 -13.21 -2.93
C LEU A 88 9.84 -12.62 -3.43
N TRP A 89 10.57 -11.95 -2.55
CA TRP A 89 11.95 -11.63 -2.87
C TRP A 89 12.81 -12.91 -2.77
N PRO A 90 13.53 -13.29 -3.85
CA PRO A 90 14.18 -14.61 -3.90
C PRO A 90 15.30 -14.83 -2.87
N TYR A 91 15.87 -13.76 -2.30
CA TYR A 91 17.01 -13.88 -1.38
C TYR A 91 16.61 -14.18 0.06
N ASP A 92 15.49 -13.63 0.57
CA ASP A 92 15.01 -13.97 1.90
C ASP A 92 13.79 -14.92 1.86
N GLY A 93 13.14 -15.06 0.71
CA GLY A 93 12.03 -15.99 0.49
C GLY A 93 10.79 -15.69 1.31
N LEU A 94 10.69 -14.50 1.90
CA LEU A 94 9.57 -14.11 2.76
C LEU A 94 8.42 -13.48 1.97
N ASP A 95 7.20 -13.83 2.37
CA ASP A 95 5.99 -13.18 1.90
C ASP A 95 5.73 -11.92 2.75
N MET A 96 5.81 -10.74 2.12
CA MET A 96 5.61 -9.49 2.85
C MET A 96 4.20 -9.36 3.44
N ASP A 97 3.17 -9.95 2.83
CA ASP A 97 1.81 -9.96 3.39
C ASP A 97 1.76 -10.67 4.76
N LEU A 98 2.63 -11.67 4.96
CA LEU A 98 2.73 -12.44 6.19
C LEU A 98 3.79 -11.89 7.16
N ALA A 99 4.66 -11.00 6.70
CA ALA A 99 5.76 -10.47 7.50
C ALA A 99 5.32 -9.40 8.51
N PHE A 100 4.17 -8.76 8.34
CA PHE A 100 3.68 -7.73 9.27
C PHE A 100 3.40 -8.30 10.68
N PRO A 101 3.71 -7.54 11.76
CA PRO A 101 4.16 -6.15 11.81
C PRO A 101 5.64 -5.93 11.48
N GLY A 102 6.39 -6.99 11.18
CA GLY A 102 7.79 -6.95 10.84
C GLY A 102 8.75 -6.95 12.04
N ASN A 103 10.03 -6.98 11.72
CA ASN A 103 11.14 -6.90 12.69
C ASN A 103 12.23 -5.99 12.11
N PRO A 104 12.56 -4.85 12.74
CA PRO A 104 13.54 -3.91 12.20
C PRO A 104 14.98 -4.46 12.17
N GLN A 105 15.26 -5.52 12.93
CA GLN A 105 16.56 -6.27 12.94
C GLN A 105 16.47 -7.62 12.21
N GLY A 106 15.34 -7.92 11.58
CA GLY A 106 15.14 -9.16 10.85
C GLY A 106 15.67 -9.12 9.42
N GLU A 107 15.15 -10.02 8.60
CA GLU A 107 15.45 -10.04 7.17
C GLU A 107 14.94 -8.77 6.47
N THR A 108 15.39 -8.54 5.25
CA THR A 108 15.05 -7.31 4.50
C THR A 108 13.54 -7.10 4.39
N THR A 109 12.78 -8.15 4.06
CA THR A 109 11.32 -8.08 3.95
C THR A 109 10.67 -7.75 5.29
N GLU A 110 11.17 -8.29 6.41
CA GLU A 110 10.67 -7.96 7.75
C GLU A 110 11.00 -6.52 8.15
N ALA A 111 12.19 -6.02 7.82
CA ALA A 111 12.57 -4.64 8.10
C ALA A 111 11.72 -3.64 7.31
N LEU A 112 11.42 -3.93 6.03
CA LEU A 112 10.50 -3.14 5.21
C LEU A 112 9.08 -3.15 5.80
N ALA A 113 8.56 -4.33 6.16
CA ALA A 113 7.25 -4.47 6.79
C ALA A 113 7.14 -3.67 8.09
N SER A 114 8.17 -3.72 8.95
CA SER A 114 8.25 -2.96 10.19
C SER A 114 8.23 -1.45 9.95
N ALA A 115 8.98 -0.97 8.97
CA ALA A 115 9.00 0.45 8.63
C ALA A 115 7.63 0.93 8.11
N ILE A 116 6.96 0.15 7.26
CA ILE A 116 5.61 0.46 6.78
C ILE A 116 4.62 0.46 7.95
N TYR A 117 4.64 -0.57 8.79
CA TYR A 117 3.74 -0.70 9.93
C TYR A 117 3.86 0.48 10.90
N THR A 118 5.07 0.92 11.22
CA THR A 118 5.33 2.08 12.09
C THR A 118 4.64 3.36 11.61
N HIS A 119 4.47 3.52 10.30
CA HIS A 119 3.85 4.71 9.71
C HIS A 119 2.35 4.55 9.39
N THR A 120 1.80 3.35 9.51
CA THR A 120 0.41 3.05 9.09
C THR A 120 -0.47 2.52 10.21
N ALA A 121 0.11 2.01 11.31
CA ALA A 121 -0.63 1.34 12.40
C ALA A 121 -1.73 2.20 13.04
N ASP A 122 -1.51 3.51 13.17
CA ASP A 122 -2.47 4.44 13.78
C ASP A 122 -3.45 5.06 12.78
N SER A 123 -3.49 4.55 11.54
CA SER A 123 -4.38 5.09 10.52
C SER A 123 -5.84 4.73 10.79
N TYR A 124 -6.73 5.70 10.56
CA TYR A 124 -8.17 5.48 10.68
C TYR A 124 -8.69 4.47 9.63
N TRP A 125 -8.14 4.54 8.40
CA TRP A 125 -8.30 3.57 7.33
C TRP A 125 -6.96 3.13 6.78
N GLY A 126 -6.82 1.84 6.46
CA GLY A 126 -5.70 1.28 5.73
C GLY A 126 -6.18 0.49 4.51
N PHE A 127 -5.59 0.77 3.35
CA PHE A 127 -5.82 0.02 2.12
C PHE A 127 -4.54 -0.58 1.60
N ILE A 128 -4.60 -1.86 1.24
CA ILE A 128 -3.59 -2.52 0.43
C ILE A 128 -4.17 -2.66 -0.98
N LEU A 129 -3.48 -2.09 -1.97
CA LEU A 129 -3.88 -2.16 -3.36
C LEU A 129 -3.14 -3.31 -4.02
N GLN A 130 -3.87 -4.35 -4.41
CA GLN A 130 -3.33 -5.54 -5.06
C GLN A 130 -4.09 -5.84 -6.36
N SER A 131 -3.49 -6.64 -7.22
CA SER A 131 -4.15 -7.24 -8.38
C SER A 131 -4.80 -8.56 -7.95
N ALA A 132 -5.78 -9.02 -8.71
CA ALA A 132 -6.11 -10.44 -8.70
C ALA A 132 -4.90 -11.26 -9.19
N PRO A 133 -4.73 -12.51 -8.73
CA PRO A 133 -3.68 -13.38 -9.24
C PRO A 133 -3.74 -13.49 -10.76
N PRO A 134 -2.60 -13.68 -11.46
CA PRO A 134 -2.58 -13.91 -12.89
C PRO A 134 -3.56 -15.04 -13.27
N HIS A 135 -4.32 -14.86 -14.33
CA HIS A 135 -5.36 -15.77 -14.83
C HIS A 135 -6.70 -15.78 -14.07
N TYR A 136 -6.89 -14.91 -13.06
CA TYR A 136 -8.20 -14.66 -12.47
C TYR A 136 -8.76 -13.35 -13.01
N GLU A 137 -9.84 -13.44 -13.79
CA GLU A 137 -10.69 -12.30 -14.12
C GLU A 137 -11.72 -12.14 -13.00
N ASP A 138 -11.37 -11.33 -12.01
CA ASP A 138 -12.29 -11.04 -10.91
C ASP A 138 -12.69 -9.55 -10.94
N ALA A 139 -13.96 -9.29 -10.66
CA ALA A 139 -14.42 -7.93 -10.52
C ALA A 139 -13.74 -7.24 -9.31
N PRO A 140 -13.52 -5.92 -9.36
CA PRO A 140 -12.98 -5.19 -8.21
C PRO A 140 -13.79 -5.50 -6.95
N HIS A 141 -13.11 -5.89 -5.86
CA HIS A 141 -13.76 -6.21 -4.59
C HIS A 141 -12.89 -5.77 -3.41
N LEU A 142 -13.50 -5.64 -2.24
CA LEU A 142 -12.80 -5.41 -0.98
C LEU A 142 -12.60 -6.73 -0.25
N LEU A 143 -11.37 -7.01 0.18
CA LEU A 143 -11.07 -8.05 1.16
C LEU A 143 -10.99 -7.40 2.55
N THR A 144 -11.69 -7.96 3.53
CA THR A 144 -11.74 -7.43 4.89
C THR A 144 -11.88 -8.55 5.92
N LEU A 145 -11.45 -8.30 7.15
CA LEU A 145 -11.64 -9.23 8.27
C LEU A 145 -13.10 -9.35 8.68
N LYS A 146 -13.90 -8.29 8.47
CA LYS A 146 -15.31 -8.27 8.87
C LYS A 146 -16.12 -7.43 7.90
N VAL A 147 -17.21 -7.99 7.40
CA VAL A 147 -18.18 -7.25 6.58
C VAL A 147 -19.27 -6.71 7.50
N ASP A 148 -19.21 -5.42 7.78
CA ASP A 148 -20.20 -4.70 8.59
C ASP A 148 -20.78 -3.50 7.83
N GLY A 149 -21.60 -2.68 8.52
CA GLY A 149 -22.23 -1.51 7.93
C GLY A 149 -21.24 -0.47 7.39
N ARG A 150 -20.05 -0.31 8.02
CA ARG A 150 -19.00 0.61 7.56
C ARG A 150 -18.41 0.14 6.23
N ILE A 151 -18.11 -1.15 6.11
CA ILE A 151 -17.57 -1.75 4.88
C ILE A 151 -18.61 -1.67 3.74
N LYS A 152 -19.88 -1.95 4.03
CA LYS A 152 -20.96 -1.81 3.03
C LYS A 152 -21.11 -0.38 2.52
N ASN A 153 -21.01 0.62 3.40
CA ASN A 153 -21.03 2.02 3.03
C ASN A 153 -19.81 2.38 2.17
N LEU A 154 -18.62 1.92 2.58
CA LEU A 154 -17.38 2.13 1.83
C LEU A 154 -17.47 1.51 0.43
N CYS A 155 -17.99 0.28 0.28
CA CYS A 155 -18.21 -0.34 -1.03
C CYS A 155 -19.10 0.53 -1.92
N ARG A 156 -20.21 1.04 -1.38
CA ARG A 156 -21.11 1.93 -2.12
C ARG A 156 -20.40 3.21 -2.55
N ASP A 157 -19.65 3.83 -1.65
CA ASP A 157 -18.96 5.09 -1.91
C ASP A 157 -17.83 4.93 -2.95
N LEU A 158 -17.18 3.76 -2.97
CA LEU A 158 -16.16 3.39 -3.96
C LEU A 158 -16.74 2.75 -5.23
N GLN A 159 -18.07 2.56 -5.30
CA GLN A 159 -18.75 1.87 -6.41
C GLN A 159 -18.22 0.43 -6.64
N ILE A 160 -17.85 -0.25 -5.55
CA ILE A 160 -17.41 -1.64 -5.54
C ILE A 160 -18.58 -2.51 -5.10
N GLU A 161 -19.00 -3.46 -5.94
CA GLU A 161 -20.19 -4.26 -5.70
C GLU A 161 -20.01 -5.30 -4.61
N THR A 162 -18.79 -5.76 -4.39
CA THR A 162 -18.53 -6.94 -3.55
C THR A 162 -17.52 -6.65 -2.44
N ALA A 163 -17.87 -7.02 -1.20
CA ALA A 163 -16.94 -7.18 -0.09
C ALA A 163 -16.88 -8.67 0.29
N ARG A 164 -15.67 -9.21 0.39
CA ARG A 164 -15.41 -10.61 0.79
C ARG A 164 -14.65 -10.63 2.10
N LYS A 165 -14.98 -11.57 2.98
CA LYS A 165 -14.15 -11.85 4.14
C LYS A 165 -12.87 -12.56 3.75
N ILE A 166 -11.76 -12.15 4.34
CA ILE A 166 -10.51 -12.91 4.31
C ILE A 166 -10.81 -14.27 4.98
N ASN A 167 -10.48 -15.38 4.32
CA ASN A 167 -10.73 -16.78 4.73
C ASN A 167 -12.13 -17.37 4.38
N GLU A 168 -12.92 -16.70 3.56
CA GLU A 168 -14.14 -17.29 2.96
C GLU A 168 -13.94 -17.64 1.47
N SER A 169 -12.68 -17.81 1.03
CA SER A 169 -12.30 -18.22 -0.34
C SER A 169 -12.13 -19.72 -0.47
#